data_d3c147989358dde156195306624581d0
#
_entry.id   d3c147989358dde156195306624581d0
#
_cell.length_a   1.000
_cell.length_b   1.000
_cell.length_c   1.000
_cell.angle_alpha   90.00
_cell.angle_beta   90.00
_cell.angle_gamma   90.00
#
_symmetry.space_group_name_H-M   'P 1'
#
loop_
_entity.id
_entity.type
_entity.pdbx_description
1 polymer ?
#
loop_
_entity_poly.entity_id
_entity_poly.type
_entity_poly.pdbx_seq_one_letter_code
_entity_poly.pdbx_strand_id
1 'polypeptide(L)'
;ILIGLVGSEMCIRDRAIIKDLKAVESLGCVSVICSDKTGTLTQNKMTVQQLYTCDTLLNADQLDLHIPAHRYFLYNCILNNDSSIRDGKDIGDPTETCLLTMARKTKLFDVGVTEEVLRDLMPRLEEIPFDSERKLMSSKYLLHGVPTLLTKGAVDVLLTRMDSIITEDGIRPITENDRNRILEQNMQFSRQGLRVLALAYKECSDSEVLTAASEYGYTFIGLVSMIDPPREESMAAVADAISAGIKPIMITGDHKVTATAIARQIGIFHDGDMAVTGQEVDRMTDDELTDVLPKISVYARVSPENKIRIVDAWQKKGHIVAMTGDGVNDAPALKKADIGVAMGITGTEVSKDASAMILADDNFATIIKAVLTGRNVYRNIMNAILFLLSGNLAAILVVLYCSIMALDTPFQPVHLLFINLLTDSLPALAIGMEPSDKKLLRNKPRDPKAGIFNKSFSLQLICYGVLIGIVTTVAFYLGDSVNALTASTMAFATLTLARLFHGFTCRSESSIIKIGIRSNLWSVAAFFAGVLLLGFVLLAPFMHGLFMIADLTVKNVLSILGLAFIPTFIIQITRIIKEAVRK
;
A
#
# COMPACT_ATOMS: atom_id res chain seq x y z
N ILE A 1 1.85 -8.19 23.52
CA ILE A 1 3.00 -8.99 23.04
C ILE A 1 2.78 -9.44 21.59
N LEU A 2 1.65 -10.08 21.26
CA LEU A 2 1.31 -10.51 19.90
C LEU A 2 1.34 -9.33 18.90
N ILE A 3 0.72 -8.20 19.22
CA ILE A 3 0.70 -7.00 18.38
C ILE A 3 2.10 -6.38 18.23
N GLY A 4 2.92 -6.42 19.30
CA GLY A 4 4.29 -5.90 19.25
C GLY A 4 5.23 -6.74 18.38
N LEU A 5 5.13 -8.08 18.44
CA LEU A 5 5.90 -8.99 17.59
C LEU A 5 5.51 -8.86 16.10
N VAL A 6 4.21 -8.76 15.83
CA VAL A 6 3.70 -8.56 14.46
C VAL A 6 4.04 -7.17 13.93
N GLY A 7 4.02 -6.14 14.78
CA GLY A 7 4.46 -4.79 14.41
C GLY A 7 5.92 -4.73 13.98
N SER A 8 6.81 -5.46 14.66
CA SER A 8 8.23 -5.53 14.29
C SER A 8 8.46 -6.31 12.99
N GLU A 9 7.71 -7.38 12.72
CA GLU A 9 7.76 -8.11 11.45
C GLU A 9 7.27 -7.26 10.27
N MET A 10 6.18 -6.49 10.45
CA MET A 10 5.71 -5.52 9.45
C MET A 10 6.75 -4.45 9.12
N CYS A 11 7.41 -3.88 10.14
CA CYS A 11 8.43 -2.85 9.92
C CYS A 11 9.63 -3.35 9.12
N ILE A 12 10.08 -4.59 9.35
CA ILE A 12 11.32 -5.11 8.77
C ILE A 12 11.06 -5.73 7.39
N ARG A 13 9.97 -6.47 7.23
CA ARG A 13 9.71 -7.28 6.03
C ARG A 13 8.96 -6.55 4.94
N ASP A 14 7.98 -5.71 5.30
CA ASP A 14 7.02 -5.12 4.37
C ASP A 14 7.26 -3.65 4.04
N ARG A 15 8.35 -3.03 4.53
CA ARG A 15 8.72 -1.62 4.30
C ARG A 15 7.64 -0.61 4.75
N ALA A 16 6.78 -1.02 5.68
CA ALA A 16 5.75 -0.18 6.29
C ALA A 16 6.02 -0.04 7.79
N ILE A 17 6.32 1.17 8.25
CA ILE A 17 6.55 1.47 9.66
C ILE A 17 5.23 1.90 10.27
N ILE A 18 4.72 1.14 11.25
CA ILE A 18 3.49 1.48 11.96
C ILE A 18 3.84 2.16 13.29
N LYS A 19 3.38 3.40 13.44
CA LYS A 19 3.57 4.22 14.65
C LYS A 19 2.48 3.96 15.70
N ASP A 20 1.25 3.68 15.25
CA ASP A 20 0.12 3.41 16.13
C ASP A 20 -0.37 1.96 15.97
N LEU A 21 -0.29 1.18 17.05
CA LEU A 21 -0.73 -0.22 17.07
C LEU A 21 -2.24 -0.38 16.79
N LYS A 22 -3.07 0.63 17.10
CA LYS A 22 -4.50 0.61 16.74
C LYS A 22 -4.72 0.65 15.23
N ALA A 23 -3.80 1.27 14.50
CA ALA A 23 -3.85 1.30 13.04
C ALA A 23 -3.75 -0.11 12.42
N VAL A 24 -3.08 -1.08 13.07
CA VAL A 24 -3.00 -2.47 12.57
C VAL A 24 -4.38 -3.12 12.46
N GLU A 25 -5.25 -2.90 13.45
CA GLU A 25 -6.62 -3.42 13.42
C GLU A 25 -7.45 -2.71 12.34
N SER A 26 -7.35 -1.37 12.28
CA SER A 26 -8.05 -0.54 11.29
C SER A 26 -7.61 -0.86 9.87
N LEU A 27 -6.33 -1.21 9.62
CA LEU A 27 -5.81 -1.63 8.30
C LEU A 27 -6.62 -2.79 7.71
N GLY A 28 -6.99 -3.77 8.54
CA GLY A 28 -7.83 -4.89 8.10
C GLY A 28 -9.25 -4.51 7.67
N CYS A 29 -9.74 -3.36 8.12
CA CYS A 29 -11.07 -2.81 7.87
C CYS A 29 -11.09 -1.75 6.75
N VAL A 30 -9.93 -1.33 6.20
CA VAL A 30 -9.85 -0.31 5.16
C VAL A 30 -10.73 -0.68 3.98
N SER A 31 -11.60 0.24 3.61
CA SER A 31 -12.55 0.10 2.48
C SER A 31 -12.38 1.20 1.42
N VAL A 32 -11.67 2.30 1.75
CA VAL A 32 -11.33 3.38 0.82
C VAL A 32 -9.87 3.77 1.03
N ILE A 33 -9.12 3.95 -0.06
CA ILE A 33 -7.77 4.50 -0.03
C ILE A 33 -7.75 5.76 -0.89
N CYS A 34 -7.60 6.91 -0.23
CA CYS A 34 -7.38 8.21 -0.86
C CYS A 34 -5.89 8.40 -1.08
N SER A 35 -5.42 8.23 -2.31
CA SER A 35 -4.00 8.30 -2.63
C SER A 35 -3.66 9.61 -3.32
N ASP A 36 -2.63 10.31 -2.82
CA ASP A 36 -1.99 11.35 -3.61
C ASP A 36 -1.36 10.73 -4.86
N LYS A 37 -1.35 11.45 -5.97
CA LYS A 37 -0.79 10.99 -7.24
C LYS A 37 0.72 10.93 -7.19
N THR A 38 1.34 12.10 -6.86
CA THR A 38 2.77 12.32 -7.02
C THR A 38 3.58 11.55 -5.98
N GLY A 39 4.61 10.82 -6.43
CA GLY A 39 5.50 10.07 -5.55
C GLY A 39 4.92 8.77 -4.98
N THR A 40 3.59 8.61 -4.91
CA THR A 40 2.92 7.41 -4.39
C THR A 40 2.48 6.47 -5.52
N LEU A 41 1.62 6.96 -6.42
CA LEU A 41 1.15 6.22 -7.60
C LEU A 41 2.09 6.36 -8.79
N THR A 42 2.85 7.45 -8.84
CA THR A 42 3.82 7.77 -9.87
C THR A 42 5.25 7.77 -9.30
N GLN A 43 6.25 7.81 -10.19
CA GLN A 43 7.67 7.69 -9.82
C GLN A 43 8.24 8.96 -9.20
N ASN A 44 7.52 10.09 -9.23
CA ASN A 44 8.01 11.44 -8.93
C ASN A 44 9.25 11.80 -9.78
N LYS A 45 9.27 11.34 -11.02
CA LYS A 45 10.35 11.57 -11.97
C LYS A 45 9.77 11.92 -13.33
N MET A 46 9.84 13.20 -13.69
CA MET A 46 9.41 13.63 -15.03
C MET A 46 10.22 12.91 -16.10
N THR A 47 9.55 12.48 -17.15
CA THR A 47 10.16 11.78 -18.29
C THR A 47 9.59 12.32 -19.59
N VAL A 48 10.48 12.75 -20.50
CA VAL A 48 10.07 13.18 -21.85
C VAL A 48 9.54 11.95 -22.61
N GLN A 49 8.37 12.10 -23.22
CA GLN A 49 7.70 11.06 -23.98
C GLN A 49 7.90 11.24 -25.48
N GLN A 50 7.49 12.39 -26.00
CA GLN A 50 7.51 12.69 -27.43
C GLN A 50 7.91 14.15 -27.65
N LEU A 51 8.51 14.39 -28.81
CA LEU A 51 8.90 15.71 -29.30
C LEU A 51 8.08 16.01 -30.56
N TYR A 52 7.72 17.27 -30.76
CA TYR A 52 7.08 17.72 -31.98
C TYR A 52 7.88 18.90 -32.54
N THR A 53 8.49 18.71 -33.70
CA THR A 53 9.25 19.76 -34.41
C THR A 53 9.19 19.50 -35.92
N CYS A 54 9.29 20.50 -36.74
CA CYS A 54 9.16 20.40 -38.21
C CYS A 54 7.89 19.62 -38.63
N ASP A 55 6.76 19.86 -37.97
CA ASP A 55 5.49 19.18 -38.22
C ASP A 55 5.52 17.64 -38.04
N THR A 56 6.55 17.10 -37.39
CA THR A 56 6.72 15.67 -37.15
C THR A 56 6.81 15.33 -35.65
N LEU A 57 6.32 14.13 -35.32
CA LEU A 57 6.48 13.55 -33.99
C LEU A 57 7.75 12.70 -33.98
N LEU A 58 8.63 12.95 -33.01
CA LEU A 58 9.93 12.31 -32.87
C LEU A 58 10.15 11.79 -31.46
N ASN A 59 10.98 10.76 -31.33
CA ASN A 59 11.62 10.38 -30.08
C ASN A 59 13.01 11.06 -29.99
N ALA A 60 13.58 11.08 -28.79
CA ALA A 60 14.87 11.75 -28.53
C ALA A 60 16.02 11.23 -29.42
N ASP A 61 16.06 9.91 -29.69
CA ASP A 61 17.07 9.23 -30.50
C ASP A 61 16.97 9.54 -32.02
N GLN A 62 15.83 10.09 -32.45
CA GLN A 62 15.57 10.48 -33.84
C GLN A 62 15.98 11.93 -34.15
N LEU A 63 16.42 12.69 -33.15
CA LEU A 63 16.92 14.05 -33.40
C LEU A 63 18.21 14.02 -34.23
N ASP A 64 18.21 14.72 -35.37
CA ASP A 64 19.35 14.87 -36.25
C ASP A 64 19.98 16.25 -36.11
N LEU A 65 21.23 16.32 -35.66
CA LEU A 65 21.95 17.56 -35.43
C LEU A 65 22.32 18.33 -36.69
N HIS A 66 22.21 17.71 -37.88
CA HIS A 66 22.39 18.40 -39.16
C HIS A 66 21.20 19.32 -39.48
N ILE A 67 20.02 19.02 -38.91
CA ILE A 67 18.80 19.85 -39.06
C ILE A 67 18.85 21.02 -38.06
N PRO A 68 18.83 22.26 -38.53
CA PRO A 68 18.91 23.44 -37.63
C PRO A 68 17.83 23.46 -36.55
N ALA A 69 16.60 23.12 -36.87
CA ALA A 69 15.49 23.03 -35.92
C ALA A 69 15.78 22.07 -34.74
N HIS A 70 16.30 20.87 -35.02
CA HIS A 70 16.65 19.88 -34.00
C HIS A 70 17.81 20.35 -33.14
N ARG A 71 18.77 21.07 -33.71
CA ARG A 71 19.90 21.66 -32.99
C ARG A 71 19.45 22.74 -32.01
N TYR A 72 18.62 23.69 -32.46
CA TYR A 72 18.03 24.72 -31.61
C TYR A 72 17.11 24.10 -30.53
N PHE A 73 16.41 23.01 -30.85
CA PHE A 73 15.62 22.26 -29.88
C PHE A 73 16.48 21.76 -28.73
N LEU A 74 17.60 21.10 -29.02
CA LEU A 74 18.53 20.61 -28.01
C LEU A 74 19.22 21.73 -27.24
N TYR A 75 19.64 22.80 -27.92
CA TYR A 75 20.23 23.95 -27.23
C TYR A 75 19.25 24.57 -26.24
N ASN A 76 17.98 24.70 -26.59
CA ASN A 76 16.98 25.21 -25.65
C ASN A 76 16.80 24.28 -24.44
N CYS A 77 16.75 22.98 -24.66
CA CYS A 77 16.62 22.01 -23.57
C CYS A 77 17.83 21.97 -22.62
N ILE A 78 19.07 22.16 -23.14
CA ILE A 78 20.31 22.03 -22.36
C ILE A 78 20.76 23.36 -21.77
N LEU A 79 20.77 24.43 -22.57
CA LEU A 79 21.32 25.72 -22.18
C LEU A 79 20.31 26.52 -21.36
N ASN A 80 19.06 26.67 -21.85
CA ASN A 80 17.97 27.34 -21.13
C ASN A 80 17.43 26.47 -20.01
N ASN A 81 18.28 26.15 -19.02
CA ASN A 81 18.04 25.14 -17.99
C ASN A 81 18.96 25.37 -16.80
N ASP A 82 18.40 25.45 -15.59
CA ASP A 82 19.13 25.71 -14.35
C ASP A 82 19.50 24.41 -13.60
N SER A 83 18.95 23.29 -14.02
CA SER A 83 19.21 21.99 -13.44
C SER A 83 20.52 21.38 -13.93
N SER A 84 21.03 20.37 -13.20
CA SER A 84 22.20 19.60 -13.58
C SER A 84 22.04 18.12 -13.16
N ILE A 85 22.83 17.24 -13.79
CA ILE A 85 22.88 15.84 -13.41
C ILE A 85 24.34 15.50 -13.06
N ARG A 86 24.64 15.32 -11.77
CA ARG A 86 25.99 14.99 -11.25
C ARG A 86 25.98 13.61 -10.60
N ASP A 87 26.95 12.77 -10.94
CA ASP A 87 27.11 11.42 -10.40
C ASP A 87 25.80 10.58 -10.50
N GLY A 88 25.03 10.77 -11.58
CA GLY A 88 23.76 10.07 -11.80
C GLY A 88 22.59 10.58 -10.93
N LYS A 89 22.78 11.68 -10.18
CA LYS A 89 21.74 12.33 -9.39
C LYS A 89 21.24 13.59 -10.07
N ASP A 90 19.92 13.68 -10.17
CA ASP A 90 19.20 14.83 -10.68
C ASP A 90 19.24 15.96 -9.63
N ILE A 91 19.68 17.16 -10.01
CA ILE A 91 19.76 18.36 -9.16
C ILE A 91 19.01 19.49 -9.84
N GLY A 92 17.91 19.96 -9.23
CA GLY A 92 17.07 21.04 -9.76
C GLY A 92 15.61 20.61 -9.98
N ASP A 93 14.86 21.39 -10.76
CA ASP A 93 13.46 21.13 -11.06
C ASP A 93 13.27 19.85 -11.90
N PRO A 94 12.35 18.94 -11.54
CA PRO A 94 12.10 17.70 -12.29
C PRO A 94 11.73 17.94 -13.76
N THR A 95 11.05 19.06 -14.09
CA THR A 95 10.70 19.44 -15.46
C THR A 95 11.94 19.77 -16.28
N GLU A 96 12.96 20.34 -15.64
CA GLU A 96 14.23 20.69 -16.29
C GLU A 96 15.20 19.51 -16.36
N THR A 97 15.32 18.71 -15.29
CA THR A 97 16.20 17.53 -15.28
C THR A 97 15.75 16.49 -16.31
N CYS A 98 14.44 16.37 -16.60
CA CYS A 98 13.97 15.46 -17.63
C CYS A 98 14.39 15.87 -19.04
N LEU A 99 14.55 17.19 -19.31
CA LEU A 99 15.08 17.70 -20.59
C LEU A 99 16.55 17.31 -20.76
N LEU A 100 17.36 17.42 -19.71
CA LEU A 100 18.76 16.97 -19.71
C LEU A 100 18.86 15.46 -19.89
N THR A 101 18.01 14.69 -19.17
CA THR A 101 17.96 13.23 -19.33
C THR A 101 17.56 12.81 -20.75
N MET A 102 16.65 13.54 -21.38
CA MET A 102 16.27 13.34 -22.78
C MET A 102 17.45 13.66 -23.71
N ALA A 103 18.12 14.81 -23.51
CA ALA A 103 19.26 15.21 -24.32
C ALA A 103 20.40 14.18 -24.28
N ARG A 104 20.65 13.55 -23.12
CA ARG A 104 21.66 12.46 -22.98
C ARG A 104 21.35 11.21 -23.79
N LYS A 105 20.12 11.01 -24.24
CA LYS A 105 19.74 9.90 -25.14
C LYS A 105 19.97 10.21 -26.63
N THR A 106 20.41 11.43 -26.95
CA THR A 106 20.67 11.86 -28.31
C THR A 106 22.10 11.52 -28.73
N LYS A 107 22.33 11.45 -30.07
CA LYS A 107 23.65 11.21 -30.67
C LYS A 107 24.70 12.26 -30.30
N LEU A 108 24.31 13.42 -29.76
CA LEU A 108 25.24 14.46 -29.30
C LEU A 108 26.15 13.92 -28.19
N PHE A 109 25.61 13.17 -27.26
CA PHE A 109 26.37 12.59 -26.15
C PHE A 109 27.21 11.38 -26.58
N ASP A 110 26.83 10.69 -27.64
CA ASP A 110 27.62 9.58 -28.20
C ASP A 110 28.98 10.04 -28.74
N VAL A 111 29.09 11.30 -29.15
CA VAL A 111 30.37 11.91 -29.60
C VAL A 111 31.12 12.65 -28.46
N GLY A 112 30.70 12.47 -27.22
CA GLY A 112 31.39 13.01 -26.03
C GLY A 112 31.10 14.46 -25.70
N VAL A 113 30.10 15.09 -26.31
CA VAL A 113 29.66 16.44 -26.00
C VAL A 113 28.63 16.38 -24.86
N THR A 114 29.06 16.71 -23.64
CA THR A 114 28.19 16.75 -22.44
C THR A 114 27.53 18.12 -22.28
N GLU A 115 26.50 18.19 -21.39
CA GLU A 115 25.88 19.48 -21.03
C GLU A 115 26.88 20.48 -20.45
N GLU A 116 27.88 20.03 -19.70
CA GLU A 116 28.94 20.88 -19.13
C GLU A 116 29.79 21.50 -20.23
N VAL A 117 30.23 20.68 -21.18
CA VAL A 117 31.00 21.14 -22.34
C VAL A 117 30.23 22.17 -23.17
N LEU A 118 28.93 21.96 -23.38
CA LEU A 118 28.10 22.92 -24.11
C LEU A 118 27.93 24.22 -23.35
N ARG A 119 27.74 24.20 -22.04
CA ARG A 119 27.62 25.38 -21.20
C ARG A 119 28.92 26.14 -21.10
N ASP A 120 30.06 25.48 -21.10
CA ASP A 120 31.39 26.10 -21.12
C ASP A 120 31.69 26.78 -22.47
N LEU A 121 31.31 26.13 -23.59
CA LEU A 121 31.47 26.67 -24.94
C LEU A 121 30.51 27.84 -25.25
N MET A 122 29.33 27.83 -24.63
CA MET A 122 28.27 28.82 -24.85
C MET A 122 27.80 29.34 -23.49
N PRO A 123 28.58 30.23 -22.84
CA PRO A 123 28.21 30.76 -21.52
C PRO A 123 26.95 31.61 -21.61
N ARG A 124 26.13 31.53 -20.58
CA ARG A 124 24.92 32.35 -20.42
C ARG A 124 25.31 33.80 -20.22
N LEU A 125 24.73 34.69 -21.00
CA LEU A 125 24.98 36.14 -20.93
C LEU A 125 24.02 36.83 -19.98
N GLU A 126 22.72 36.57 -20.16
CA GLU A 126 21.63 37.16 -19.37
C GLU A 126 20.52 36.11 -19.20
N GLU A 127 19.68 36.29 -18.17
CA GLU A 127 18.51 35.45 -17.97
C GLU A 127 17.32 36.18 -17.37
N ILE A 128 16.11 35.70 -17.67
CA ILE A 128 14.89 35.96 -16.92
C ILE A 128 14.43 34.59 -16.41
N PRO A 129 14.54 34.32 -15.09
CA PRO A 129 14.15 33.06 -14.50
C PRO A 129 12.68 32.72 -14.74
N PHE A 130 12.29 31.47 -14.56
CA PHE A 130 10.89 31.07 -14.66
C PHE A 130 10.03 31.82 -13.63
N ASP A 131 8.91 32.33 -14.11
CA ASP A 131 7.89 32.99 -13.30
C ASP A 131 6.51 32.36 -13.59
N SER A 132 5.75 32.06 -12.53
CA SER A 132 4.47 31.33 -12.62
C SER A 132 3.32 32.16 -13.23
N GLU A 133 3.38 33.50 -13.15
CA GLU A 133 2.38 34.39 -13.77
C GLU A 133 2.70 34.56 -15.26
N ARG A 134 3.97 34.77 -15.58
CA ARG A 134 4.50 34.90 -16.94
C ARG A 134 4.55 33.56 -17.69
N LYS A 135 4.73 32.46 -16.97
CA LYS A 135 4.84 31.07 -17.46
C LYS A 135 5.94 30.83 -18.49
N LEU A 136 6.98 31.62 -18.49
CA LEU A 136 8.13 31.55 -19.38
C LEU A 136 9.43 31.58 -18.61
N MET A 137 10.47 30.99 -19.20
CA MET A 137 11.88 31.17 -18.85
C MET A 137 12.66 31.51 -20.09
N SER A 138 13.53 32.51 -20.00
CA SER A 138 14.30 33.03 -21.13
C SER A 138 15.76 33.25 -20.75
N SER A 139 16.69 32.78 -21.59
CA SER A 139 18.13 32.95 -21.37
C SER A 139 18.84 33.36 -22.68
N LYS A 140 19.77 34.32 -22.59
CA LYS A 140 20.53 34.83 -23.71
C LYS A 140 21.90 34.18 -23.80
N TYR A 141 22.26 33.76 -24.99
CA TYR A 141 23.52 33.11 -25.31
C TYR A 141 24.16 33.66 -26.57
N LEU A 142 25.46 33.45 -26.73
CA LEU A 142 26.15 33.70 -27.99
C LEU A 142 26.23 32.38 -28.78
N LEU A 143 25.27 32.12 -29.66
CA LEU A 143 25.21 30.90 -30.47
C LEU A 143 25.84 31.16 -31.84
N HIS A 144 26.92 30.45 -32.17
CA HIS A 144 27.66 30.64 -33.43
C HIS A 144 28.04 32.09 -33.72
N GLY A 145 28.34 32.89 -32.70
CA GLY A 145 28.69 34.29 -32.83
C GLY A 145 27.50 35.26 -32.94
N VAL A 146 26.26 34.75 -32.86
CA VAL A 146 25.03 35.56 -32.87
C VAL A 146 24.38 35.53 -31.50
N PRO A 147 24.10 36.72 -30.88
CA PRO A 147 23.33 36.77 -29.64
C PRO A 147 21.94 36.23 -29.87
N THR A 148 21.59 35.19 -29.14
CA THR A 148 20.35 34.45 -29.32
C THR A 148 19.65 34.26 -27.97
N LEU A 149 18.38 34.63 -27.93
CA LEU A 149 17.49 34.38 -26.80
C LEU A 149 16.77 33.07 -26.98
N LEU A 150 16.98 32.14 -26.06
CA LEU A 150 16.28 30.87 -25.97
C LEU A 150 15.16 30.99 -24.94
N THR A 151 13.93 30.60 -25.28
CA THR A 151 12.77 30.70 -24.40
C THR A 151 12.00 29.38 -24.40
N LYS A 152 11.59 28.95 -23.21
CA LYS A 152 10.68 27.82 -23.01
C LYS A 152 9.52 28.22 -22.12
N GLY A 153 8.36 27.58 -22.30
CA GLY A 153 7.22 27.80 -21.43
C GLY A 153 5.89 27.27 -21.93
N ALA A 154 4.81 27.85 -21.39
CA ALA A 154 3.45 27.42 -21.71
C ALA A 154 3.11 27.72 -23.18
N VAL A 155 2.52 26.70 -23.85
CA VAL A 155 2.20 26.79 -25.29
C VAL A 155 1.27 27.94 -25.61
N ASP A 156 0.22 28.13 -24.80
CA ASP A 156 -0.78 29.21 -24.95
C ASP A 156 -0.18 30.60 -24.84
N VAL A 157 0.80 30.81 -23.99
CA VAL A 157 1.47 32.10 -23.80
C VAL A 157 2.52 32.35 -24.88
N LEU A 158 3.40 31.33 -25.10
CA LEU A 158 4.54 31.52 -26.01
C LEU A 158 4.07 31.65 -27.46
N LEU A 159 3.02 30.92 -27.87
CA LEU A 159 2.48 30.97 -29.21
C LEU A 159 1.97 32.38 -29.62
N THR A 160 1.46 33.19 -28.67
CA THR A 160 1.02 34.57 -28.94
C THR A 160 2.16 35.53 -29.18
N ARG A 161 3.41 35.16 -28.87
CA ARG A 161 4.63 35.95 -28.98
C ARG A 161 5.52 35.56 -30.16
N MET A 162 5.03 34.66 -31.03
CA MET A 162 5.78 34.12 -32.17
C MET A 162 5.37 34.75 -33.48
N ASP A 163 6.37 35.12 -34.27
CA ASP A 163 6.20 35.70 -35.61
C ASP A 163 6.65 34.74 -36.71
N SER A 164 7.49 33.77 -36.38
CA SER A 164 8.09 32.85 -37.33
C SER A 164 8.07 31.40 -36.83
N ILE A 165 8.28 30.45 -37.72
CA ILE A 165 8.45 29.01 -37.46
C ILE A 165 9.66 28.50 -38.24
N ILE A 166 10.46 27.63 -37.56
CA ILE A 166 11.54 26.91 -38.23
C ILE A 166 11.01 25.57 -38.75
N THR A 167 11.31 25.30 -40.01
CA THR A 167 10.96 24.05 -40.72
C THR A 167 12.22 23.40 -41.25
N GLU A 168 12.09 22.21 -41.90
CA GLU A 168 13.23 21.58 -42.57
C GLU A 168 13.80 22.45 -43.69
N ASP A 169 12.95 23.19 -44.41
CA ASP A 169 13.32 24.08 -45.51
C ASP A 169 13.87 25.46 -45.06
N GLY A 170 13.83 25.76 -43.75
CA GLY A 170 14.30 27.02 -43.18
C GLY A 170 13.25 27.76 -42.34
N ILE A 171 13.52 29.03 -42.07
CA ILE A 171 12.65 29.90 -41.29
C ILE A 171 11.66 30.63 -42.20
N ARG A 172 10.38 30.61 -41.82
CA ARG A 172 9.31 31.35 -42.49
C ARG A 172 8.34 31.99 -41.50
N PRO A 173 7.56 32.99 -41.91
CA PRO A 173 6.49 33.53 -41.09
C PRO A 173 5.51 32.45 -40.65
N ILE A 174 5.07 32.50 -39.38
CA ILE A 174 4.07 31.54 -38.85
C ILE A 174 2.68 31.90 -39.39
N THR A 175 1.95 30.92 -39.90
CA THR A 175 0.57 31.07 -40.40
C THR A 175 -0.46 30.66 -39.35
N GLU A 176 -1.72 31.08 -39.54
CA GLU A 176 -2.84 30.61 -38.68
C GLU A 176 -3.01 29.08 -38.75
N ASN A 177 -2.72 28.46 -39.89
CA ASN A 177 -2.77 27.02 -40.03
C ASN A 177 -1.67 26.34 -39.18
N ASP A 178 -0.48 26.92 -39.10
CA ASP A 178 0.59 26.41 -38.22
C ASP A 178 0.19 26.54 -36.74
N ARG A 179 -0.38 27.70 -36.35
CA ARG A 179 -0.88 27.90 -34.97
C ARG A 179 -1.92 26.86 -34.61
N ASN A 180 -2.87 26.60 -35.49
CA ASN A 180 -3.92 25.59 -35.28
C ASN A 180 -3.34 24.18 -35.14
N ARG A 181 -2.35 23.78 -35.98
CA ARG A 181 -1.67 22.47 -35.86
C ARG A 181 -0.90 22.33 -34.55
N ILE A 182 -0.20 23.36 -34.13
CA ILE A 182 0.53 23.38 -32.84
C ILE A 182 -0.45 23.24 -31.68
N LEU A 183 -1.56 23.98 -31.70
CA LEU A 183 -2.60 23.87 -30.65
C LEU A 183 -3.29 22.51 -30.65
N GLU A 184 -3.56 21.94 -31.81
CA GLU A 184 -4.12 20.59 -31.93
C GLU A 184 -3.16 19.54 -31.37
N GLN A 185 -1.87 19.62 -31.70
CA GLN A 185 -0.87 18.72 -31.16
C GLN A 185 -0.71 18.86 -29.62
N ASN A 186 -0.72 20.10 -29.12
CA ASN A 186 -0.74 20.36 -27.68
C ASN A 186 -1.97 19.74 -27.01
N MET A 187 -3.14 19.84 -27.66
CA MET A 187 -4.39 19.23 -27.13
C MET A 187 -4.32 17.70 -27.17
N GLN A 188 -3.73 17.09 -28.20
CA GLN A 188 -3.53 15.64 -28.26
C GLN A 188 -2.61 15.15 -27.15
N PHE A 189 -1.50 15.83 -26.89
CA PHE A 189 -0.62 15.53 -25.76
C PHE A 189 -1.34 15.69 -24.41
N SER A 190 -2.09 16.77 -24.24
CA SER A 190 -2.84 17.04 -23.02
C SER A 190 -3.92 15.98 -22.75
N ARG A 191 -4.60 15.46 -23.79
CA ARG A 191 -5.57 14.36 -23.67
C ARG A 191 -4.93 13.04 -23.20
N GLN A 192 -3.64 12.85 -23.50
CA GLN A 192 -2.84 11.73 -23.01
C GLN A 192 -2.30 11.94 -21.59
N GLY A 193 -2.60 13.08 -20.98
CA GLY A 193 -2.11 13.44 -19.63
C GLY A 193 -0.70 13.99 -19.60
N LEU A 194 -0.12 14.34 -20.77
CA LEU A 194 1.23 14.83 -20.86
C LEU A 194 1.28 16.34 -20.55
N ARG A 195 2.31 16.75 -19.81
CA ARG A 195 2.69 18.16 -19.67
C ARG A 195 3.46 18.58 -20.92
N VAL A 196 3.15 19.75 -21.47
CA VAL A 196 3.77 20.23 -22.70
C VAL A 196 4.46 21.57 -22.45
N LEU A 197 5.69 21.70 -22.94
CA LEU A 197 6.40 22.97 -23.04
C LEU A 197 6.64 23.29 -24.51
N ALA A 198 6.41 24.56 -24.89
CA ALA A 198 6.85 25.12 -26.16
C ALA A 198 8.28 25.65 -26.04
N LEU A 199 9.05 25.49 -27.11
CA LEU A 199 10.41 25.96 -27.26
C LEU A 199 10.47 26.94 -28.41
N ALA A 200 11.15 28.07 -28.19
CA ALA A 200 11.32 29.12 -29.18
C ALA A 200 12.69 29.79 -29.04
N TYR A 201 13.11 30.47 -30.08
CA TYR A 201 14.30 31.32 -30.04
C TYR A 201 14.09 32.61 -30.82
N LYS A 202 14.97 33.57 -30.56
CA LYS A 202 15.04 34.86 -31.26
C LYS A 202 16.49 35.31 -31.35
N GLU A 203 16.94 35.71 -32.52
CA GLU A 203 18.21 36.43 -32.66
C GLU A 203 18.05 37.88 -32.21
N CYS A 204 19.00 38.38 -31.44
CA CYS A 204 18.97 39.72 -30.86
C CYS A 204 20.25 40.51 -31.22
N SER A 205 20.24 41.83 -31.01
CA SER A 205 21.45 42.62 -31.07
C SER A 205 22.27 42.49 -29.78
N ASP A 206 23.58 42.75 -29.85
CA ASP A 206 24.47 42.75 -28.68
C ASP A 206 24.01 43.73 -27.59
N SER A 207 23.45 44.87 -28.02
CA SER A 207 23.02 45.96 -27.15
C SER A 207 21.61 45.79 -26.57
N GLU A 208 20.88 44.73 -26.99
CA GLU A 208 19.52 44.46 -26.48
C GLU A 208 19.59 43.86 -25.07
N VAL A 209 19.17 44.64 -24.08
CA VAL A 209 19.06 44.19 -22.69
C VAL A 209 17.84 43.29 -22.54
N LEU A 210 18.00 42.17 -21.90
CA LEU A 210 16.93 41.21 -21.71
C LEU A 210 15.92 41.69 -20.64
N THR A 211 14.70 41.96 -21.07
CA THR A 211 13.57 42.37 -20.22
C THR A 211 12.31 41.60 -20.62
N ALA A 212 11.28 41.61 -19.79
CA ALA A 212 9.99 41.03 -20.15
C ALA A 212 9.36 41.62 -21.42
N ALA A 213 9.72 42.86 -21.77
CA ALA A 213 9.29 43.53 -23.00
C ALA A 213 10.02 43.02 -24.26
N SER A 214 11.20 42.39 -24.11
CA SER A 214 11.94 41.83 -25.24
C SER A 214 11.48 40.39 -25.60
N GLU A 215 10.58 39.81 -24.83
CA GLU A 215 10.03 38.44 -25.04
C GLU A 215 8.93 38.38 -26.13
N TYR A 216 9.18 38.93 -27.32
CA TYR A 216 8.32 38.89 -28.51
C TYR A 216 9.15 38.70 -29.77
N GLY A 217 8.51 38.34 -30.87
CA GLY A 217 9.18 38.12 -32.14
C GLY A 217 9.94 36.80 -32.23
N TYR A 218 9.42 35.78 -31.59
CA TYR A 218 10.07 34.48 -31.53
C TYR A 218 9.85 33.63 -32.78
N THR A 219 10.82 32.75 -33.05
CA THR A 219 10.70 31.64 -33.98
C THR A 219 10.36 30.37 -33.20
N PHE A 220 9.24 29.74 -33.55
CA PHE A 220 8.82 28.48 -32.97
C PHE A 220 9.79 27.37 -33.37
N ILE A 221 10.26 26.59 -32.40
CA ILE A 221 11.14 25.42 -32.60
C ILE A 221 10.35 24.13 -32.54
N GLY A 222 9.54 23.96 -31.48
CA GLY A 222 8.81 22.71 -31.25
C GLY A 222 8.14 22.64 -29.90
N LEU A 223 7.52 21.47 -29.65
CA LEU A 223 6.93 21.11 -28.38
C LEU A 223 7.67 19.91 -27.79
N VAL A 224 7.84 19.90 -26.47
CA VAL A 224 8.31 18.75 -25.71
C VAL A 224 7.21 18.30 -24.77
N SER A 225 6.84 17.03 -24.85
CA SER A 225 5.83 16.43 -23.98
C SER A 225 6.48 15.54 -22.93
N MET A 226 6.00 15.60 -21.71
CA MET A 226 6.57 14.89 -20.57
C MET A 226 5.49 14.44 -19.59
N ILE A 227 5.77 13.41 -18.83
CA ILE A 227 4.90 12.86 -17.79
C ILE A 227 5.72 12.39 -16.60
N ASP A 228 5.13 12.42 -15.43
CA ASP A 228 5.57 11.61 -14.29
C ASP A 228 4.91 10.22 -14.42
N PRO A 229 5.64 9.19 -14.88
CA PRO A 229 5.02 7.92 -15.23
C PRO A 229 4.52 7.19 -13.99
N PRO A 230 3.42 6.43 -14.13
CA PRO A 230 2.99 5.51 -13.08
C PRO A 230 4.11 4.51 -12.72
N ARG A 231 4.15 4.09 -11.45
CA ARG A 231 4.98 2.96 -11.04
C ARG A 231 4.40 1.67 -11.63
N GLU A 232 5.25 0.77 -12.09
CA GLU A 232 4.80 -0.52 -12.66
C GLU A 232 3.96 -1.32 -11.66
N GLU A 233 4.34 -1.29 -10.38
CA GLU A 233 3.63 -1.98 -9.31
C GLU A 233 2.27 -1.37 -8.98
N SER A 234 2.04 -0.09 -9.29
CA SER A 234 0.80 0.60 -8.96
C SER A 234 -0.42 0.00 -9.66
N MET A 235 -0.29 -0.42 -10.91
CA MET A 235 -1.38 -1.06 -11.67
C MET A 235 -1.82 -2.38 -11.01
N ALA A 236 -0.86 -3.23 -10.67
CA ALA A 236 -1.14 -4.50 -9.99
C ALA A 236 -1.74 -4.27 -8.59
N ALA A 237 -1.20 -3.30 -7.84
CA ALA A 237 -1.67 -2.98 -6.51
C ALA A 237 -3.09 -2.38 -6.51
N VAL A 238 -3.44 -1.55 -7.50
CA VAL A 238 -4.80 -1.02 -7.67
C VAL A 238 -5.77 -2.15 -8.00
N ALA A 239 -5.40 -3.09 -8.88
CA ALA A 239 -6.21 -4.27 -9.18
C ALA A 239 -6.42 -5.15 -7.93
N ASP A 240 -5.37 -5.36 -7.14
CA ASP A 240 -5.44 -6.08 -5.86
C ASP A 240 -6.36 -5.36 -4.86
N ALA A 241 -6.28 -4.02 -4.75
CA ALA A 241 -7.16 -3.22 -3.90
C ALA A 241 -8.64 -3.41 -4.29
N ILE A 242 -8.97 -3.28 -5.57
CA ILE A 242 -10.32 -3.45 -6.09
C ILE A 242 -10.82 -4.88 -5.82
N SER A 243 -9.99 -5.90 -6.07
CA SER A 243 -10.33 -7.29 -5.79
C SER A 243 -10.55 -7.56 -4.29
N ALA A 244 -9.88 -6.78 -3.44
CA ALA A 244 -10.02 -6.79 -1.99
C ALA A 244 -11.27 -6.05 -1.48
N GLY A 245 -12.09 -5.50 -2.39
CA GLY A 245 -13.28 -4.71 -2.05
C GLY A 245 -12.94 -3.31 -1.52
N ILE A 246 -11.75 -2.81 -1.82
CA ILE A 246 -11.29 -1.47 -1.44
C ILE A 246 -11.46 -0.56 -2.65
N LYS A 247 -12.01 0.64 -2.45
CA LYS A 247 -12.10 1.66 -3.49
C LYS A 247 -10.86 2.55 -3.44
N PRO A 248 -9.95 2.44 -4.44
CA PRO A 248 -8.86 3.41 -4.58
C PRO A 248 -9.42 4.70 -5.21
N ILE A 249 -8.95 5.84 -4.71
CA ILE A 249 -9.32 7.18 -5.14
C ILE A 249 -8.04 7.98 -5.34
N MET A 250 -7.92 8.65 -6.48
CA MET A 250 -6.82 9.58 -6.73
C MET A 250 -7.20 10.98 -6.28
N ILE A 251 -6.32 11.59 -5.49
CA ILE A 251 -6.43 12.99 -5.06
C ILE A 251 -5.16 13.70 -5.52
N THR A 252 -5.29 14.84 -6.23
CA THR A 252 -4.12 15.51 -6.80
C THR A 252 -4.34 17.00 -6.99
N GLY A 253 -3.24 17.78 -6.97
CA GLY A 253 -3.19 19.17 -7.39
C GLY A 253 -3.22 19.37 -8.92
N ASP A 254 -3.06 18.31 -9.72
CA ASP A 254 -3.01 18.36 -11.17
C ASP A 254 -4.34 18.74 -11.82
N HIS A 255 -4.26 19.09 -13.09
CA HIS A 255 -5.46 19.37 -13.90
C HIS A 255 -6.31 18.10 -14.09
N LYS A 256 -7.65 18.28 -14.10
CA LYS A 256 -8.64 17.20 -14.21
C LYS A 256 -8.36 16.21 -15.36
N VAL A 257 -7.99 16.74 -16.54
CA VAL A 257 -7.70 15.93 -17.74
C VAL A 257 -6.49 15.01 -17.51
N THR A 258 -5.38 15.57 -17.01
CA THR A 258 -4.15 14.83 -16.69
C THR A 258 -4.39 13.78 -15.62
N ALA A 259 -5.05 14.15 -14.53
CA ALA A 259 -5.38 13.24 -13.43
C ALA A 259 -6.24 12.06 -13.90
N THR A 260 -7.26 12.33 -14.74
CA THR A 260 -8.15 11.29 -15.28
C THR A 260 -7.41 10.35 -16.22
N ALA A 261 -6.51 10.87 -17.07
CA ALA A 261 -5.71 10.04 -17.98
C ALA A 261 -4.80 9.06 -17.22
N ILE A 262 -4.08 9.56 -16.20
CA ILE A 262 -3.22 8.72 -15.34
C ILE A 262 -4.06 7.72 -14.54
N ALA A 263 -5.19 8.16 -13.94
CA ALA A 263 -6.07 7.29 -13.17
C ALA A 263 -6.66 6.15 -14.04
N ARG A 264 -6.98 6.43 -15.31
CA ARG A 264 -7.43 5.42 -16.28
C ARG A 264 -6.30 4.43 -16.61
N GLN A 265 -5.09 4.91 -16.82
CA GLN A 265 -3.92 4.07 -17.11
C GLN A 265 -3.62 3.10 -15.97
N ILE A 266 -3.72 3.52 -14.70
CA ILE A 266 -3.44 2.66 -13.54
C ILE A 266 -4.67 1.85 -13.07
N GLY A 267 -5.84 2.02 -13.69
CA GLY A 267 -7.05 1.25 -13.39
C GLY A 267 -7.88 1.78 -12.20
N ILE A 268 -7.68 3.04 -11.78
CA ILE A 268 -8.53 3.70 -10.77
C ILE A 268 -9.81 4.26 -11.39
N PHE A 269 -9.75 4.75 -12.63
CA PHE A 269 -10.86 5.39 -13.34
C PHE A 269 -11.40 4.51 -14.46
N HIS A 270 -12.69 4.19 -14.41
CA HIS A 270 -13.39 3.35 -15.38
C HIS A 270 -14.54 4.13 -16.04
N ASP A 271 -15.13 3.56 -17.08
CA ASP A 271 -16.30 4.15 -17.73
C ASP A 271 -17.50 4.18 -16.78
N GLY A 272 -18.09 5.36 -16.62
CA GLY A 272 -19.13 5.64 -15.64
C GLY A 272 -18.65 6.29 -14.35
N ASP A 273 -17.34 6.33 -14.10
CA ASP A 273 -16.77 7.06 -12.97
C ASP A 273 -16.75 8.57 -13.21
N MET A 274 -16.73 9.33 -12.13
CA MET A 274 -16.66 10.79 -12.14
C MET A 274 -15.28 11.27 -11.72
N ALA A 275 -14.80 12.31 -12.40
CA ALA A 275 -13.69 13.13 -11.96
C ALA A 275 -14.24 14.52 -11.59
N VAL A 276 -13.85 15.06 -10.43
CA VAL A 276 -14.29 16.37 -9.95
C VAL A 276 -13.11 17.25 -9.57
N THR A 277 -13.28 18.57 -9.66
CA THR A 277 -12.28 19.53 -9.20
C THR A 277 -12.58 19.99 -7.77
N GLY A 278 -11.58 20.55 -7.08
CA GLY A 278 -11.78 21.16 -5.76
C GLY A 278 -12.90 22.21 -5.76
N GLN A 279 -12.97 23.05 -6.81
CA GLN A 279 -14.03 24.04 -6.95
C GLN A 279 -15.42 23.41 -7.12
N GLU A 280 -15.53 22.28 -7.82
CA GLU A 280 -16.78 21.53 -7.92
C GLU A 280 -17.17 20.95 -6.56
N VAL A 281 -16.19 20.43 -5.79
CA VAL A 281 -16.41 19.96 -4.42
C VAL A 281 -16.87 21.09 -3.49
N ASP A 282 -16.27 22.29 -3.59
CA ASP A 282 -16.64 23.44 -2.76
C ASP A 282 -18.07 23.92 -2.98
N ARG A 283 -18.62 23.73 -4.18
CA ARG A 283 -19.99 24.10 -4.53
C ARG A 283 -21.05 23.09 -4.06
N MET A 284 -20.65 21.86 -3.76
CA MET A 284 -21.55 20.82 -3.28
C MET A 284 -21.83 21.02 -1.78
N THR A 285 -23.06 20.78 -1.37
CA THR A 285 -23.38 20.57 0.05
C THR A 285 -22.79 19.23 0.54
N ASP A 286 -22.75 19.00 1.84
CA ASP A 286 -22.22 17.74 2.39
C ASP A 286 -23.11 16.54 2.01
N ASP A 287 -24.43 16.74 1.89
CA ASP A 287 -25.35 15.70 1.47
C ASP A 287 -25.16 15.36 -0.02
N GLU A 288 -25.08 16.36 -0.89
CA GLU A 288 -24.81 16.16 -2.32
C GLU A 288 -23.46 15.46 -2.55
N LEU A 289 -22.40 15.88 -1.82
CA LEU A 289 -21.11 15.22 -1.90
C LEU A 289 -21.22 13.75 -1.47
N THR A 290 -21.91 13.48 -0.35
CA THR A 290 -22.09 12.13 0.17
C THR A 290 -22.81 11.21 -0.81
N ASP A 291 -23.80 11.71 -1.55
CA ASP A 291 -24.58 10.94 -2.52
C ASP A 291 -23.74 10.55 -3.75
N VAL A 292 -22.87 11.44 -4.23
CA VAL A 292 -22.05 11.19 -5.42
C VAL A 292 -20.72 10.49 -5.14
N LEU A 293 -20.27 10.43 -3.87
CA LEU A 293 -19.00 9.81 -3.45
C LEU A 293 -18.71 8.46 -4.12
N PRO A 294 -19.65 7.49 -4.19
CA PRO A 294 -19.36 6.19 -4.77
C PRO A 294 -18.99 6.23 -6.26
N LYS A 295 -19.39 7.28 -6.96
CA LYS A 295 -19.11 7.47 -8.39
C LYS A 295 -17.81 8.22 -8.64
N ILE A 296 -17.29 8.96 -7.65
CA ILE A 296 -16.07 9.75 -7.83
C ILE A 296 -14.86 8.85 -7.59
N SER A 297 -13.95 8.83 -8.56
CA SER A 297 -12.67 8.11 -8.49
C SER A 297 -11.46 9.04 -8.58
N VAL A 298 -11.66 10.30 -9.02
CA VAL A 298 -10.58 11.30 -9.16
C VAL A 298 -11.04 12.65 -8.63
N TYR A 299 -10.22 13.23 -7.75
CA TYR A 299 -10.33 14.60 -7.28
C TYR A 299 -9.10 15.39 -7.76
N ALA A 300 -9.31 16.42 -8.58
CA ALA A 300 -8.28 17.21 -9.21
C ALA A 300 -8.26 18.66 -8.69
N ARG A 301 -7.09 19.31 -8.65
CA ARG A 301 -6.91 20.71 -8.14
C ARG A 301 -7.56 20.90 -6.77
N VAL A 302 -7.33 19.97 -5.85
CA VAL A 302 -7.90 20.03 -4.49
C VAL A 302 -7.02 20.83 -3.56
N SER A 303 -7.65 21.61 -2.68
CA SER A 303 -7.00 22.28 -1.55
C SER A 303 -6.83 21.33 -0.35
N PRO A 304 -6.01 21.66 0.66
CA PRO A 304 -5.93 20.90 1.91
C PRO A 304 -7.28 20.72 2.60
N GLU A 305 -8.12 21.73 2.58
CA GLU A 305 -9.46 21.70 3.16
C GLU A 305 -10.37 20.70 2.43
N ASN A 306 -10.27 20.64 1.10
CA ASN A 306 -11.00 19.66 0.31
C ASN A 306 -10.58 18.23 0.68
N LYS A 307 -9.27 17.97 0.92
CA LYS A 307 -8.77 16.66 1.33
C LYS A 307 -9.41 16.20 2.65
N ILE A 308 -9.51 17.11 3.64
CA ILE A 308 -10.17 16.83 4.93
C ILE A 308 -11.65 16.52 4.70
N ARG A 309 -12.35 17.33 3.90
CA ARG A 309 -13.77 17.19 3.63
C ARG A 309 -14.11 15.87 2.92
N ILE A 310 -13.27 15.44 1.97
CA ILE A 310 -13.42 14.16 1.26
C ILE A 310 -13.29 13.00 2.24
N VAL A 311 -12.26 13.02 3.11
CA VAL A 311 -12.06 11.99 4.13
C VAL A 311 -13.25 11.92 5.07
N ASP A 312 -13.72 13.07 5.59
CA ASP A 312 -14.86 13.16 6.51
C ASP A 312 -16.16 12.62 5.87
N ALA A 313 -16.40 12.94 4.61
CA ALA A 313 -17.57 12.46 3.88
C ALA A 313 -17.59 10.93 3.74
N TRP A 314 -16.44 10.29 3.45
CA TRP A 314 -16.33 8.84 3.41
C TRP A 314 -16.51 8.20 4.80
N GLN A 315 -15.94 8.82 5.85
CA GLN A 315 -16.09 8.37 7.25
C GLN A 315 -17.55 8.45 7.70
N LYS A 316 -18.27 9.55 7.39
CA LYS A 316 -19.72 9.71 7.67
C LYS A 316 -20.56 8.61 7.02
N LYS A 317 -20.15 8.12 5.86
CA LYS A 317 -20.80 6.99 5.15
C LYS A 317 -20.45 5.62 5.75
N GLY A 318 -19.62 5.58 6.79
CA GLY A 318 -19.24 4.35 7.52
C GLY A 318 -18.04 3.61 6.93
N HIS A 319 -17.28 4.24 6.05
CA HIS A 319 -16.05 3.67 5.50
C HIS A 319 -14.84 3.93 6.41
N ILE A 320 -13.91 2.99 6.44
CA ILE A 320 -12.58 3.17 7.03
C ILE A 320 -11.65 3.67 5.94
N VAL A 321 -11.12 4.86 6.14
CA VAL A 321 -10.37 5.62 5.13
C VAL A 321 -8.88 5.61 5.44
N ALA A 322 -8.07 5.13 4.51
CA ALA A 322 -6.64 5.40 4.47
C ALA A 322 -6.37 6.62 3.58
N MET A 323 -5.54 7.56 4.02
CA MET A 323 -5.15 8.76 3.27
C MET A 323 -3.64 8.83 3.16
N THR A 324 -3.11 8.99 1.94
CA THR A 324 -1.67 9.20 1.73
C THR A 324 -1.35 10.68 1.54
N GLY A 325 -0.14 11.08 1.93
CA GLY A 325 0.37 12.43 1.69
C GLY A 325 1.86 12.54 2.01
N ASP A 326 2.53 13.52 1.43
CA ASP A 326 3.98 13.76 1.61
C ASP A 326 4.28 15.17 2.14
N GLY A 327 3.37 16.12 1.96
CA GLY A 327 3.56 17.53 2.28
C GLY A 327 2.99 17.96 3.63
N VAL A 328 3.39 19.16 4.04
CA VAL A 328 2.82 19.86 5.21
C VAL A 328 1.32 20.10 5.03
N ASN A 329 0.89 20.34 3.80
CA ASN A 329 -0.51 20.57 3.43
C ASN A 329 -1.40 19.34 3.60
N ASP A 330 -0.80 18.14 3.66
CA ASP A 330 -1.52 16.88 3.83
C ASP A 330 -1.73 16.50 5.29
N ALA A 331 -0.89 17.02 6.19
CA ALA A 331 -0.88 16.64 7.59
C ALA A 331 -2.27 16.70 8.28
N PRO A 332 -3.12 17.73 8.06
CA PRO A 332 -4.46 17.74 8.63
C PRO A 332 -5.36 16.60 8.11
N ALA A 333 -5.27 16.26 6.82
CA ALA A 333 -6.04 15.17 6.23
C ALA A 333 -5.51 13.79 6.68
N LEU A 334 -4.17 13.63 6.81
CA LEU A 334 -3.54 12.44 7.38
C LEU A 334 -4.00 12.19 8.82
N LYS A 335 -4.05 13.24 9.64
CA LYS A 335 -4.52 13.15 11.03
C LYS A 335 -6.02 12.88 11.13
N LYS A 336 -6.82 13.34 10.17
CA LYS A 336 -8.27 13.14 10.13
C LYS A 336 -8.65 11.73 9.69
N ALA A 337 -7.87 11.11 8.81
CA ALA A 337 -8.13 9.77 8.30
C ALA A 337 -8.03 8.71 9.42
N ASP A 338 -8.73 7.58 9.24
CA ASP A 338 -8.60 6.44 10.17
C ASP A 338 -7.17 5.88 10.14
N ILE A 339 -6.52 5.98 8.97
CA ILE A 339 -5.12 5.62 8.78
C ILE A 339 -4.44 6.68 7.90
N GLY A 340 -3.74 7.61 8.52
CA GLY A 340 -2.82 8.49 7.80
C GLY A 340 -1.56 7.73 7.41
N VAL A 341 -1.14 7.87 6.15
CA VAL A 341 0.00 7.18 5.55
C VAL A 341 0.96 8.23 4.98
N ALA A 342 2.12 8.40 5.59
CA ALA A 342 3.14 9.32 5.09
C ALA A 342 4.19 8.60 4.23
N MET A 343 4.79 9.37 3.31
CA MET A 343 5.94 8.92 2.54
C MET A 343 7.21 8.98 3.41
N GLY A 344 8.05 7.96 3.32
CA GLY A 344 9.28 7.85 4.11
C GLY A 344 10.46 8.57 3.49
N ILE A 345 10.56 8.56 2.14
CA ILE A 345 11.64 9.16 1.37
C ILE A 345 11.33 10.63 1.08
N THR A 346 10.19 10.89 0.43
CA THR A 346 9.80 12.26 -0.01
C THR A 346 9.01 13.02 1.04
N GLY A 347 8.46 12.33 2.05
CA GLY A 347 7.59 12.93 3.05
C GLY A 347 8.31 13.88 4.01
N THR A 348 7.66 15.00 4.31
CA THR A 348 8.12 15.96 5.33
C THR A 348 7.98 15.36 6.74
N GLU A 349 8.78 15.84 7.69
CA GLU A 349 8.65 15.40 9.08
C GLU A 349 7.25 15.68 9.65
N VAL A 350 6.62 16.77 9.22
CA VAL A 350 5.25 17.14 9.62
C VAL A 350 4.24 16.09 9.14
N SER A 351 4.35 15.62 7.89
CA SER A 351 3.47 14.57 7.37
C SER A 351 3.71 13.24 8.07
N LYS A 352 4.98 12.90 8.34
CA LYS A 352 5.35 11.69 9.10
C LYS A 352 4.80 11.73 10.53
N ASP A 353 4.87 12.89 11.20
CA ASP A 353 4.34 13.03 12.56
C ASP A 353 2.82 12.94 12.63
N ALA A 354 2.12 13.46 11.63
CA ALA A 354 0.68 13.39 11.54
C ALA A 354 0.13 12.00 11.18
N SER A 355 0.99 11.10 10.68
CA SER A 355 0.59 9.80 10.16
C SER A 355 0.64 8.69 11.20
N ALA A 356 -0.21 7.66 11.01
CA ALA A 356 -0.21 6.42 11.78
C ALA A 356 0.74 5.36 11.17
N MET A 357 1.07 5.51 9.86
CA MET A 357 1.95 4.60 9.12
C MET A 357 2.88 5.39 8.20
N ILE A 358 4.11 4.90 8.02
CA ILE A 358 5.11 5.49 7.12
C ILE A 358 5.54 4.42 6.12
N LEU A 359 5.54 4.75 4.83
CA LEU A 359 6.03 3.89 3.75
C LEU A 359 7.51 4.13 3.50
N ALA A 360 8.36 3.17 3.82
CA ALA A 360 9.81 3.32 3.64
C ALA A 360 10.26 3.38 2.17
N ASP A 361 9.39 3.01 1.23
CA ASP A 361 9.64 2.95 -0.22
C ASP A 361 8.72 3.86 -1.04
N ASP A 362 7.90 4.68 -0.39
CA ASP A 362 6.93 5.58 -1.01
C ASP A 362 6.02 4.88 -2.05
N ASN A 363 5.71 3.60 -1.86
CA ASN A 363 5.04 2.78 -2.86
C ASN A 363 3.61 2.41 -2.43
N PHE A 364 2.62 2.70 -3.29
CA PHE A 364 1.21 2.33 -3.07
C PHE A 364 1.02 0.82 -2.84
N ALA A 365 1.82 -0.04 -3.50
CA ALA A 365 1.75 -1.49 -3.33
C ALA A 365 2.05 -1.92 -1.88
N THR A 366 2.85 -1.16 -1.15
CA THR A 366 3.16 -1.42 0.26
C THR A 366 1.94 -1.19 1.16
N ILE A 367 1.03 -0.28 0.81
CA ILE A 367 -0.24 -0.09 1.52
C ILE A 367 -1.10 -1.36 1.41
N ILE A 368 -1.19 -1.96 0.23
CA ILE A 368 -1.98 -3.18 0.01
C ILE A 368 -1.39 -4.37 0.78
N LYS A 369 -0.06 -4.47 0.86
CA LYS A 369 0.61 -5.46 1.72
C LYS A 369 0.29 -5.23 3.20
N ALA A 370 0.32 -3.98 3.66
CA ALA A 370 -0.04 -3.63 5.03
C ALA A 370 -1.51 -3.97 5.35
N VAL A 371 -2.44 -3.73 4.42
CA VAL A 371 -3.85 -4.16 4.55
C VAL A 371 -3.95 -5.69 4.66
N LEU A 372 -3.24 -6.43 3.81
CA LEU A 372 -3.20 -7.90 3.87
C LEU A 372 -2.71 -8.38 5.25
N THR A 373 -1.63 -7.77 5.74
CA THR A 373 -1.06 -8.10 7.04
C THR A 373 -2.02 -7.73 8.18
N GLY A 374 -2.69 -6.58 8.12
CA GLY A 374 -3.73 -6.20 9.08
C GLY A 374 -4.89 -7.22 9.13
N ARG A 375 -5.39 -7.68 7.97
CA ARG A 375 -6.40 -8.75 7.88
C ARG A 375 -5.92 -10.07 8.46
N ASN A 376 -4.64 -10.41 8.24
CA ASN A 376 -4.03 -11.62 8.79
C ASN A 376 -3.91 -11.55 10.31
N VAL A 377 -3.42 -10.43 10.84
CA VAL A 377 -3.28 -10.20 12.29
C VAL A 377 -4.63 -10.36 12.99
N TYR A 378 -5.67 -9.70 12.47
CA TYR A 378 -7.00 -9.82 13.03
C TYR A 378 -7.50 -11.28 13.00
N ARG A 379 -7.35 -12.00 11.89
CA ARG A 379 -7.71 -13.41 11.78
C ARG A 379 -6.96 -14.25 12.82
N ASN A 380 -5.67 -14.04 12.99
CA ASN A 380 -4.85 -14.78 13.92
C ASN A 380 -5.26 -14.50 15.39
N ILE A 381 -5.59 -13.25 15.73
CA ILE A 381 -6.14 -12.88 17.03
C ILE A 381 -7.46 -13.62 17.29
N MET A 382 -8.38 -13.63 16.31
CA MET A 382 -9.65 -14.32 16.44
C MET A 382 -9.48 -15.83 16.63
N ASN A 383 -8.54 -16.43 15.91
CA ASN A 383 -8.20 -17.85 16.02
C ASN A 383 -7.59 -18.17 17.40
N ALA A 384 -6.73 -17.32 17.94
CA ALA A 384 -6.18 -17.48 19.29
C ALA A 384 -7.27 -17.34 20.38
N ILE A 385 -8.19 -16.38 20.21
CA ILE A 385 -9.35 -16.24 21.11
C ILE A 385 -10.24 -17.50 21.05
N LEU A 386 -10.53 -18.01 19.85
CA LEU A 386 -11.30 -19.24 19.68
C LEU A 386 -10.64 -20.43 20.38
N PHE A 387 -9.32 -20.59 20.24
CA PHE A 387 -8.53 -21.62 20.91
C PHE A 387 -8.66 -21.54 22.43
N LEU A 388 -8.41 -20.35 23.02
CA LEU A 388 -8.43 -20.14 24.47
C LEU A 388 -9.84 -20.34 25.05
N LEU A 389 -10.85 -19.73 24.42
CA LEU A 389 -12.22 -19.77 24.93
C LEU A 389 -12.85 -21.19 24.78
N SER A 390 -12.59 -21.92 23.69
CA SER A 390 -13.12 -23.27 23.52
C SER A 390 -12.53 -24.25 24.52
N GLY A 391 -11.23 -24.12 24.81
CA GLY A 391 -10.58 -24.91 25.84
C GLY A 391 -11.11 -24.63 27.25
N ASN A 392 -11.33 -23.35 27.59
CA ASN A 392 -11.90 -22.97 28.88
C ASN A 392 -13.37 -23.43 29.01
N LEU A 393 -14.15 -23.27 27.93
CA LEU A 393 -15.53 -23.77 27.89
C LEU A 393 -15.57 -25.30 28.15
N ALA A 394 -14.65 -26.08 27.56
CA ALA A 394 -14.55 -27.52 27.82
C ALA A 394 -14.31 -27.83 29.30
N ALA A 395 -13.36 -27.15 29.94
CA ALA A 395 -13.09 -27.30 31.36
C ALA A 395 -14.32 -27.00 32.25
N ILE A 396 -15.01 -25.87 31.95
CA ILE A 396 -16.24 -25.46 32.66
C ILE A 396 -17.33 -26.53 32.49
N LEU A 397 -17.55 -27.03 31.30
CA LEU A 397 -18.56 -28.05 31.03
C LEU A 397 -18.28 -29.34 31.80
N VAL A 398 -17.02 -29.80 31.88
CA VAL A 398 -16.63 -30.98 32.64
C VAL A 398 -16.85 -30.79 34.15
N VAL A 399 -16.42 -29.65 34.71
CA VAL A 399 -16.64 -29.34 36.13
C VAL A 399 -18.13 -29.27 36.45
N LEU A 400 -18.91 -28.57 35.61
CA LEU A 400 -20.35 -28.44 35.79
C LEU A 400 -21.05 -29.81 35.73
N TYR A 401 -20.66 -30.66 34.76
CA TYR A 401 -21.20 -32.01 34.62
C TYR A 401 -20.92 -32.84 35.88
N CYS A 402 -19.66 -32.91 36.34
CA CYS A 402 -19.29 -33.64 37.55
C CYS A 402 -20.04 -33.14 38.79
N SER A 403 -20.21 -31.79 38.91
CA SER A 403 -20.97 -31.19 40.02
C SER A 403 -22.45 -31.59 39.99
N ILE A 404 -23.11 -31.57 38.84
CA ILE A 404 -24.53 -31.95 38.68
C ILE A 404 -24.72 -33.45 38.99
N MET A 405 -23.77 -34.27 38.56
CA MET A 405 -23.83 -35.74 38.81
C MET A 405 -23.30 -36.14 40.17
N ALA A 406 -22.94 -35.19 41.03
CA ALA A 406 -22.35 -35.42 42.35
C ALA A 406 -21.12 -36.37 42.32
N LEU A 407 -20.29 -36.23 41.27
CA LEU A 407 -19.02 -36.93 41.11
C LEU A 407 -17.88 -36.16 41.79
N ASP A 408 -16.74 -36.84 41.97
CA ASP A 408 -15.52 -36.20 42.46
C ASP A 408 -15.05 -35.05 41.56
N THR A 409 -14.25 -34.13 42.10
CA THR A 409 -13.74 -32.96 41.36
C THR A 409 -12.79 -33.41 40.25
N PRO A 410 -13.08 -33.08 38.97
CA PRO A 410 -12.28 -33.52 37.84
C PRO A 410 -10.91 -32.83 37.74
N PHE A 411 -10.79 -31.63 38.30
CA PHE A 411 -9.56 -30.85 38.25
C PHE A 411 -9.23 -30.21 39.59
N GLN A 412 -7.95 -30.24 39.96
CA GLN A 412 -7.42 -29.44 41.06
C GLN A 412 -7.12 -28.02 40.53
N PRO A 413 -7.11 -26.98 41.40
CA PRO A 413 -6.76 -25.63 40.99
C PRO A 413 -5.41 -25.53 40.29
N VAL A 414 -4.41 -26.31 40.72
CA VAL A 414 -3.07 -26.34 40.11
C VAL A 414 -3.11 -26.87 38.66
N HIS A 415 -4.03 -27.78 38.33
CA HIS A 415 -4.22 -28.31 36.97
C HIS A 415 -4.67 -27.17 36.04
N LEU A 416 -5.68 -26.39 36.43
CA LEU A 416 -6.21 -25.28 35.62
C LEU A 416 -5.19 -24.18 35.49
N LEU A 417 -4.43 -23.87 36.53
CA LEU A 417 -3.34 -22.90 36.50
C LEU A 417 -2.24 -23.32 35.51
N PHE A 418 -1.83 -24.60 35.57
CA PHE A 418 -0.83 -25.16 34.64
C PHE A 418 -1.30 -25.06 33.20
N ILE A 419 -2.55 -25.45 32.93
CA ILE A 419 -3.12 -25.37 31.57
C ILE A 419 -3.10 -23.92 31.07
N ASN A 420 -3.71 -23.00 31.81
CA ASN A 420 -3.89 -21.65 31.35
C ASN A 420 -2.59 -20.85 31.24
N LEU A 421 -1.64 -21.06 32.15
CA LEU A 421 -0.40 -20.27 32.19
C LEU A 421 0.71 -20.88 31.33
N LEU A 422 0.89 -22.19 31.34
CA LEU A 422 2.03 -22.84 30.69
C LEU A 422 1.66 -23.44 29.32
N THR A 423 0.61 -24.27 29.27
CA THR A 423 0.34 -25.04 28.05
C THR A 423 -0.50 -24.31 27.01
N ASP A 424 -1.32 -23.32 27.41
CA ASP A 424 -2.13 -22.57 26.45
C ASP A 424 -1.42 -21.36 25.88
N SER A 425 -0.53 -20.73 26.65
CA SER A 425 0.15 -19.51 26.21
C SER A 425 1.02 -19.74 24.97
N LEU A 426 1.73 -20.87 24.90
CA LEU A 426 2.62 -21.18 23.78
C LEU A 426 1.87 -21.41 22.46
N PRO A 427 0.81 -22.27 22.39
CA PRO A 427 0.01 -22.41 21.18
C PRO A 427 -0.71 -21.12 20.78
N ALA A 428 -1.24 -20.33 21.74
CA ALA A 428 -1.90 -19.06 21.44
C ALA A 428 -0.95 -18.06 20.77
N LEU A 429 0.30 -17.94 21.25
CA LEU A 429 1.34 -17.14 20.62
C LEU A 429 1.68 -17.66 19.23
N ALA A 430 1.82 -18.98 19.07
CA ALA A 430 2.15 -19.61 17.79
C ALA A 430 1.05 -19.43 16.74
N ILE A 431 -0.24 -19.45 17.14
CA ILE A 431 -1.38 -19.13 16.27
C ILE A 431 -1.32 -17.65 15.84
N GLY A 432 -0.90 -16.76 16.74
CA GLY A 432 -0.68 -15.34 16.43
C GLY A 432 0.36 -15.08 15.33
N MET A 433 1.32 -16.01 15.18
CA MET A 433 2.40 -15.95 14.19
C MET A 433 2.08 -16.71 12.89
N GLU A 434 0.82 -17.06 12.63
CA GLU A 434 0.43 -17.76 11.40
C GLU A 434 0.67 -16.85 10.18
N PRO A 435 1.37 -17.37 9.13
CA PRO A 435 1.69 -16.58 7.93
C PRO A 435 0.45 -16.07 7.20
N SER A 436 0.59 -14.93 6.49
CA SER A 436 -0.48 -14.36 5.69
C SER A 436 -0.79 -15.23 4.46
N ASP A 437 -2.09 -15.40 4.16
CA ASP A 437 -2.57 -16.02 2.93
C ASP A 437 -3.10 -14.92 1.99
N LYS A 438 -2.55 -14.83 0.77
CA LYS A 438 -3.00 -13.89 -0.26
C LYS A 438 -4.51 -13.97 -0.56
N LYS A 439 -5.15 -15.10 -0.25
CA LYS A 439 -6.61 -15.24 -0.39
C LYS A 439 -7.40 -14.29 0.49
N LEU A 440 -6.80 -13.77 1.57
CA LEU A 440 -7.43 -12.76 2.43
C LEU A 440 -7.73 -11.44 1.69
N LEU A 441 -6.98 -11.13 0.63
CA LEU A 441 -7.28 -9.98 -0.23
C LEU A 441 -8.57 -10.16 -1.04
N ARG A 442 -9.05 -11.39 -1.26
CA ARG A 442 -10.33 -11.63 -1.98
C ARG A 442 -11.56 -11.45 -1.10
N ASN A 443 -11.37 -11.30 0.21
CA ASN A 443 -12.46 -11.05 1.14
C ASN A 443 -12.79 -9.54 1.14
N LYS A 444 -14.07 -9.21 1.28
CA LYS A 444 -14.49 -7.82 1.48
C LYS A 444 -13.94 -7.27 2.80
N PRO A 445 -13.73 -5.94 2.92
CA PRO A 445 -13.40 -5.30 4.18
C PRO A 445 -14.39 -5.68 5.27
N ARG A 446 -13.89 -5.90 6.48
CA ARG A 446 -14.74 -6.20 7.63
C ARG A 446 -15.42 -4.92 8.11
N ASP A 447 -16.67 -5.04 8.54
CA ASP A 447 -17.34 -3.98 9.26
C ASP A 447 -16.66 -3.77 10.64
N PRO A 448 -16.11 -2.59 10.92
CA PRO A 448 -15.45 -2.30 12.20
C PRO A 448 -16.40 -2.40 13.40
N LYS A 449 -17.71 -2.24 13.19
CA LYS A 449 -18.75 -2.37 14.22
C LYS A 449 -19.16 -3.82 14.49
N ALA A 450 -18.72 -4.77 13.65
CA ALA A 450 -19.03 -6.17 13.85
C ALA A 450 -18.32 -6.70 15.11
N GLY A 451 -19.11 -7.15 16.09
CA GLY A 451 -18.60 -7.75 17.32
C GLY A 451 -17.80 -9.03 17.07
N ILE A 452 -16.97 -9.40 18.06
CA ILE A 452 -16.16 -10.64 18.04
C ILE A 452 -17.08 -11.88 17.98
N PHE A 453 -18.16 -11.87 18.72
CA PHE A 453 -19.11 -13.00 18.80
C PHE A 453 -20.17 -12.94 17.70
N ASN A 454 -19.79 -13.31 16.48
CA ASN A 454 -20.77 -13.57 15.42
C ASN A 454 -21.29 -15.04 15.51
N LYS A 455 -22.41 -15.32 14.80
CA LYS A 455 -23.06 -16.65 14.84
C LYS A 455 -22.10 -17.80 14.48
N SER A 456 -21.22 -17.61 13.50
CA SER A 456 -20.27 -18.64 13.07
C SER A 456 -19.20 -18.89 14.13
N PHE A 457 -18.64 -17.85 14.71
CA PHE A 457 -17.65 -17.95 15.77
C PHE A 457 -18.23 -18.60 17.02
N SER A 458 -19.42 -18.17 17.47
CA SER A 458 -20.08 -18.73 18.65
C SER A 458 -20.42 -20.21 18.46
N LEU A 459 -20.89 -20.61 17.26
CA LEU A 459 -21.15 -22.01 16.96
C LEU A 459 -19.88 -22.87 17.00
N GLN A 460 -18.79 -22.38 16.40
CA GLN A 460 -17.48 -23.06 16.44
C GLN A 460 -16.98 -23.20 17.87
N LEU A 461 -17.06 -22.13 18.67
CA LEU A 461 -16.68 -22.10 20.07
C LEU A 461 -17.40 -23.20 20.87
N ILE A 462 -18.73 -23.24 20.74
CA ILE A 462 -19.56 -24.24 21.45
C ILE A 462 -19.25 -25.64 20.96
N CYS A 463 -19.21 -25.88 19.66
CA CYS A 463 -18.91 -27.20 19.11
C CYS A 463 -17.55 -27.75 19.57
N TYR A 464 -16.51 -26.90 19.53
CA TYR A 464 -15.16 -27.33 19.93
C TYR A 464 -15.07 -27.57 21.44
N GLY A 465 -15.65 -26.65 22.25
CA GLY A 465 -15.71 -26.81 23.70
C GLY A 465 -16.45 -28.08 24.13
N VAL A 466 -17.61 -28.37 23.52
CA VAL A 466 -18.40 -29.58 23.80
C VAL A 466 -17.63 -30.84 23.40
N LEU A 467 -17.01 -30.90 22.21
CA LEU A 467 -16.24 -32.06 21.77
C LEU A 467 -15.07 -32.36 22.72
N ILE A 468 -14.30 -31.36 23.12
CA ILE A 468 -13.18 -31.52 24.05
C ILE A 468 -13.73 -31.91 25.45
N GLY A 469 -14.83 -31.32 25.89
CA GLY A 469 -15.48 -31.64 27.17
C GLY A 469 -15.94 -33.09 27.23
N ILE A 470 -16.58 -33.61 26.17
CA ILE A 470 -17.04 -35.00 26.11
C ILE A 470 -15.87 -35.99 26.26
N VAL A 471 -14.80 -35.85 25.49
CA VAL A 471 -13.66 -36.76 25.56
C VAL A 471 -12.95 -36.68 26.90
N THR A 472 -12.91 -35.49 27.52
CA THR A 472 -12.35 -35.31 28.87
C THR A 472 -13.23 -36.00 29.93
N THR A 473 -14.55 -35.91 29.83
CA THR A 473 -15.49 -36.59 30.71
C THR A 473 -15.38 -38.10 30.57
N VAL A 474 -15.24 -38.61 29.34
CA VAL A 474 -14.99 -40.06 29.10
C VAL A 474 -13.69 -40.50 29.77
N ALA A 475 -12.61 -39.72 29.65
CA ALA A 475 -11.34 -39.98 30.32
C ALA A 475 -11.49 -40.00 31.85
N PHE A 476 -12.29 -39.08 32.42
CA PHE A 476 -12.60 -39.05 33.82
C PHE A 476 -13.26 -40.36 34.26
N TYR A 477 -14.32 -40.82 33.59
CA TYR A 477 -14.98 -42.10 33.91
C TYR A 477 -14.10 -43.34 33.80
N LEU A 478 -13.21 -43.36 32.78
CA LEU A 478 -12.23 -44.45 32.65
C LEU A 478 -11.26 -44.49 33.85
N GLY A 479 -10.89 -43.33 34.38
CA GLY A 479 -10.05 -43.22 35.57
C GLY A 479 -10.82 -43.55 36.86
N ASP A 480 -12.08 -43.10 36.96
CA ASP A 480 -12.96 -43.33 38.12
C ASP A 480 -13.19 -44.80 38.40
N SER A 481 -13.18 -45.63 37.37
CA SER A 481 -13.22 -47.10 37.53
C SER A 481 -12.04 -47.67 38.33
N VAL A 482 -10.99 -46.90 38.58
CA VAL A 482 -9.81 -47.28 39.39
C VAL A 482 -9.86 -46.53 40.74
N ASN A 483 -9.84 -45.21 40.75
CA ASN A 483 -10.02 -44.36 41.92
C ASN A 483 -10.15 -42.87 41.50
N ALA A 484 -10.62 -42.03 42.42
CA ALA A 484 -10.82 -40.59 42.20
C ALA A 484 -9.54 -39.83 41.76
N LEU A 485 -8.38 -40.21 42.28
CA LEU A 485 -7.11 -39.55 41.92
C LEU A 485 -6.72 -39.87 40.47
N THR A 486 -6.91 -41.14 40.04
CA THR A 486 -6.69 -41.55 38.64
C THR A 486 -7.69 -40.89 37.71
N ALA A 487 -8.96 -40.71 38.12
CA ALA A 487 -9.98 -40.00 37.37
C ALA A 487 -9.56 -38.56 37.07
N SER A 488 -9.18 -37.82 38.12
CA SER A 488 -8.69 -36.44 38.01
C SER A 488 -7.44 -36.32 37.13
N THR A 489 -6.48 -37.25 37.31
CA THR A 489 -5.24 -37.29 36.52
C THR A 489 -5.51 -37.55 35.04
N MET A 490 -6.40 -38.50 34.71
CA MET A 490 -6.77 -38.82 33.32
C MET A 490 -7.53 -37.67 32.67
N ALA A 491 -8.44 -37.01 33.42
CA ALA A 491 -9.16 -35.84 32.94
C ALA A 491 -8.19 -34.68 32.65
N PHE A 492 -7.28 -34.36 33.58
CA PHE A 492 -6.27 -33.32 33.42
C PHE A 492 -5.36 -33.57 32.20
N ALA A 493 -4.80 -34.78 32.10
CA ALA A 493 -3.90 -35.12 31.02
C ALA A 493 -4.62 -35.10 29.65
N THR A 494 -5.86 -35.63 29.58
CA THR A 494 -6.65 -35.63 28.34
C THR A 494 -7.03 -34.22 27.91
N LEU A 495 -7.52 -33.37 28.84
CA LEU A 495 -7.86 -31.99 28.54
C LEU A 495 -6.65 -31.22 28.01
N THR A 496 -5.51 -31.33 28.70
CA THR A 496 -4.27 -30.66 28.30
C THR A 496 -3.82 -31.09 26.90
N LEU A 497 -3.76 -32.36 26.65
CA LEU A 497 -3.29 -32.92 25.38
C LEU A 497 -4.28 -32.63 24.23
N ALA A 498 -5.59 -32.69 24.48
CA ALA A 498 -6.61 -32.36 23.49
C ALA A 498 -6.53 -30.88 23.09
N ARG A 499 -6.24 -29.98 24.03
CA ARG A 499 -6.02 -28.54 23.74
C ARG A 499 -4.76 -28.34 22.91
N LEU A 500 -3.67 -29.04 23.19
CA LEU A 500 -2.44 -28.96 22.35
C LEU A 500 -2.72 -29.41 20.91
N PHE A 501 -3.45 -30.51 20.69
CA PHE A 501 -3.89 -30.90 19.34
C PHE A 501 -4.84 -29.89 18.72
N HIS A 502 -5.75 -29.32 19.52
CA HIS A 502 -6.70 -28.31 19.08
C HIS A 502 -6.00 -27.01 18.61
N GLY A 503 -4.80 -26.70 19.14
CA GLY A 503 -3.98 -25.60 18.66
C GLY A 503 -3.74 -25.65 17.15
N PHE A 504 -3.47 -26.83 16.59
CA PHE A 504 -3.34 -27.00 15.13
C PHE A 504 -4.66 -26.78 14.39
N THR A 505 -5.78 -27.13 15.00
CA THR A 505 -7.12 -26.91 14.43
C THR A 505 -7.45 -25.42 14.33
N CYS A 506 -7.06 -24.63 15.32
CA CYS A 506 -7.36 -23.20 15.37
C CYS A 506 -6.45 -22.33 14.48
N ARG A 507 -5.42 -22.87 13.85
CA ARG A 507 -4.53 -22.11 12.94
C ARG A 507 -5.27 -21.53 11.72
N SER A 508 -6.25 -22.24 11.19
CA SER A 508 -6.99 -21.83 10.00
C SER A 508 -8.34 -22.53 9.92
N GLU A 509 -9.24 -22.03 9.09
CA GLU A 509 -10.50 -22.70 8.72
C GLU A 509 -10.30 -23.84 7.71
N SER A 510 -9.18 -23.89 7.01
CA SER A 510 -8.83 -24.96 6.07
C SER A 510 -8.27 -26.19 6.81
N SER A 511 -8.28 -27.37 6.14
CA SER A 511 -7.70 -28.60 6.69
C SER A 511 -6.18 -28.47 6.87
N ILE A 512 -5.63 -29.16 7.89
CA ILE A 512 -4.18 -29.19 8.15
C ILE A 512 -3.42 -29.77 6.95
N ILE A 513 -4.02 -30.71 6.22
CA ILE A 513 -3.42 -31.31 5.01
C ILE A 513 -3.18 -30.25 3.94
N LYS A 514 -4.12 -29.33 3.77
CA LYS A 514 -4.04 -28.28 2.76
C LYS A 514 -3.06 -27.17 3.13
N ILE A 515 -3.00 -26.80 4.40
CA ILE A 515 -2.11 -25.74 4.90
C ILE A 515 -0.69 -26.27 5.06
N GLY A 516 -0.54 -27.53 5.47
CA GLY A 516 0.72 -28.14 5.86
C GLY A 516 1.09 -27.85 7.33
N ILE A 517 1.64 -28.86 7.99
CA ILE A 517 2.08 -28.73 9.39
C ILE A 517 3.31 -27.79 9.48
N ARG A 518 4.18 -27.86 8.48
CA ARG A 518 5.45 -27.10 8.44
C ARG A 518 5.30 -25.62 8.09
N SER A 519 4.11 -25.17 7.69
CA SER A 519 3.88 -23.76 7.34
C SER A 519 4.07 -22.80 8.52
N ASN A 520 3.88 -23.30 9.76
CA ASN A 520 4.14 -22.58 10.99
C ASN A 520 4.93 -23.47 11.97
N LEU A 521 6.25 -23.33 11.96
CA LEU A 521 7.15 -24.08 12.83
C LEU A 521 6.96 -23.72 14.31
N TRP A 522 6.52 -22.52 14.63
CA TRP A 522 6.24 -22.11 16.00
C TRP A 522 5.09 -22.92 16.61
N SER A 523 4.05 -23.25 15.82
CA SER A 523 2.97 -24.14 16.27
C SER A 523 3.47 -25.56 16.57
N VAL A 524 4.41 -26.06 15.79
CA VAL A 524 5.04 -27.36 16.03
C VAL A 524 5.90 -27.34 17.30
N ALA A 525 6.72 -26.28 17.46
CA ALA A 525 7.55 -26.11 18.65
C ALA A 525 6.70 -25.96 19.92
N ALA A 526 5.62 -25.18 19.88
CA ALA A 526 4.69 -25.00 20.99
C ALA A 526 4.01 -26.31 21.39
N PHE A 527 3.60 -27.12 20.41
CA PHE A 527 3.03 -28.45 20.66
C PHE A 527 4.00 -29.36 21.41
N PHE A 528 5.23 -29.51 20.90
CA PHE A 528 6.22 -30.38 21.56
C PHE A 528 6.63 -29.84 22.92
N ALA A 529 6.76 -28.54 23.10
CA ALA A 529 7.04 -27.92 24.40
C ALA A 529 5.91 -28.24 25.39
N GLY A 530 4.63 -28.10 24.97
CA GLY A 530 3.48 -28.45 25.80
C GLY A 530 3.42 -29.94 26.16
N VAL A 531 3.72 -30.84 25.21
CA VAL A 531 3.80 -32.28 25.47
C VAL A 531 4.92 -32.63 26.45
N LEU A 532 6.11 -32.00 26.29
CA LEU A 532 7.23 -32.20 27.23
C LEU A 532 6.89 -31.68 28.63
N LEU A 533 6.24 -30.52 28.75
CA LEU A 533 5.80 -29.99 30.04
C LEU A 533 4.78 -30.93 30.72
N LEU A 534 3.78 -31.41 29.96
CA LEU A 534 2.81 -32.38 30.48
C LEU A 534 3.48 -33.69 30.89
N GLY A 535 4.35 -34.21 30.02
CA GLY A 535 5.12 -35.42 30.31
C GLY A 535 5.99 -35.30 31.54
N PHE A 536 6.63 -34.14 31.73
CA PHE A 536 7.41 -33.85 32.93
C PHE A 536 6.55 -33.89 34.20
N VAL A 537 5.37 -33.29 34.19
CA VAL A 537 4.45 -33.32 35.34
C VAL A 537 3.99 -34.73 35.62
N LEU A 538 3.64 -35.53 34.60
CA LEU A 538 3.11 -36.88 34.76
C LEU A 538 4.16 -37.91 35.14
N LEU A 539 5.43 -37.72 34.77
CA LEU A 539 6.49 -38.73 34.95
C LEU A 539 7.45 -38.44 36.12
N ALA A 540 7.56 -37.18 36.56
CA ALA A 540 8.48 -36.79 37.61
C ALA A 540 7.85 -37.04 39.01
N PRO A 541 8.39 -37.97 39.83
CA PRO A 541 7.73 -38.40 41.09
C PRO A 541 7.53 -37.26 42.09
N PHE A 542 8.42 -36.28 42.13
CA PHE A 542 8.29 -35.11 43.01
C PHE A 542 7.14 -34.18 42.64
N MET A 543 6.66 -34.24 41.38
CA MET A 543 5.50 -33.46 40.91
C MET A 543 4.18 -34.08 41.35
N HIS A 544 4.14 -35.40 41.65
CA HIS A 544 2.90 -36.09 42.00
C HIS A 544 2.23 -35.52 43.24
N GLY A 545 3.01 -35.17 44.25
CA GLY A 545 2.48 -34.50 45.45
C GLY A 545 1.98 -33.09 45.19
N LEU A 546 2.70 -32.33 44.37
CA LEU A 546 2.36 -30.91 44.07
C LEU A 546 1.10 -30.82 43.18
N PHE A 547 1.00 -31.69 42.18
CA PHE A 547 -0.12 -31.70 41.23
C PHE A 547 -1.25 -32.65 41.64
N MET A 548 -1.11 -33.40 42.72
CA MET A 548 -2.12 -34.36 43.18
C MET A 548 -2.51 -35.33 42.03
N ILE A 549 -1.53 -36.03 41.46
CA ILE A 549 -1.71 -36.96 40.33
C ILE A 549 -1.31 -38.38 40.71
N ALA A 550 -1.99 -39.35 40.08
CA ALA A 550 -1.74 -40.78 40.22
C ALA A 550 -0.71 -41.27 39.21
N ASP A 551 -0.06 -42.41 39.55
CA ASP A 551 0.73 -43.16 38.58
C ASP A 551 -0.20 -43.78 37.52
N LEU A 552 0.13 -43.54 36.25
CA LEU A 552 -0.66 -43.99 35.11
C LEU A 552 -0.10 -45.29 34.51
N THR A 553 -0.97 -46.25 34.27
CA THR A 553 -0.63 -47.48 33.53
C THR A 553 -0.47 -47.16 32.03
N VAL A 554 0.25 -48.00 31.30
CA VAL A 554 0.40 -47.86 29.83
C VAL A 554 -0.98 -47.83 29.13
N LYS A 555 -1.96 -48.60 29.63
CA LYS A 555 -3.34 -48.56 29.11
C LYS A 555 -3.98 -47.19 29.30
N ASN A 556 -3.80 -46.56 30.47
CA ASN A 556 -4.33 -45.20 30.73
C ASN A 556 -3.69 -44.18 29.80
N VAL A 557 -2.38 -44.24 29.60
CA VAL A 557 -1.66 -43.32 28.68
C VAL A 557 -2.15 -43.48 27.23
N LEU A 558 -2.34 -44.71 26.74
CA LEU A 558 -2.89 -44.96 25.41
C LEU A 558 -4.33 -44.47 25.27
N SER A 559 -5.16 -44.62 26.31
CA SER A 559 -6.52 -44.08 26.34
C SER A 559 -6.53 -42.54 26.28
N ILE A 560 -5.65 -41.88 27.05
CA ILE A 560 -5.48 -40.42 27.04
C ILE A 560 -5.09 -39.93 25.63
N LEU A 561 -4.08 -40.55 25.01
CA LEU A 561 -3.61 -40.21 23.66
C LEU A 561 -4.74 -40.35 22.62
N GLY A 562 -5.46 -41.48 22.65
CA GLY A 562 -6.56 -41.75 21.72
C GLY A 562 -7.70 -40.72 21.89
N LEU A 563 -8.18 -40.54 23.13
CA LEU A 563 -9.26 -39.62 23.43
C LEU A 563 -8.89 -38.14 23.09
N ALA A 564 -7.69 -37.72 23.42
CA ALA A 564 -7.24 -36.37 23.16
C ALA A 564 -7.15 -36.04 21.65
N PHE A 565 -6.90 -37.04 20.79
CA PHE A 565 -6.82 -36.85 19.34
C PHE A 565 -8.20 -36.79 18.66
N ILE A 566 -9.25 -37.42 19.23
CA ILE A 566 -10.59 -37.52 18.62
C ILE A 566 -11.18 -36.15 18.21
N PRO A 567 -11.21 -35.09 19.04
CA PRO A 567 -11.80 -33.80 18.67
C PRO A 567 -11.15 -33.24 17.42
N THR A 568 -9.82 -33.22 17.37
CA THR A 568 -9.06 -32.74 16.24
C THR A 568 -9.33 -33.55 14.97
N PHE A 569 -9.39 -34.89 15.09
CA PHE A 569 -9.69 -35.79 13.98
C PHE A 569 -11.07 -35.52 13.37
N ILE A 570 -12.12 -35.41 14.20
CA ILE A 570 -13.49 -35.10 13.75
C ILE A 570 -13.55 -33.75 13.02
N ILE A 571 -12.92 -32.74 13.59
CA ILE A 571 -12.93 -31.39 12.97
C ILE A 571 -12.17 -31.40 11.63
N GLN A 572 -11.05 -32.09 11.56
CA GLN A 572 -10.27 -32.17 10.32
C GLN A 572 -11.01 -32.95 9.22
N ILE A 573 -11.68 -34.04 9.53
CA ILE A 573 -12.51 -34.77 8.57
C ILE A 573 -13.64 -33.88 8.04
N THR A 574 -14.36 -33.16 8.92
CA THR A 574 -15.44 -32.28 8.49
C THR A 574 -14.93 -31.17 7.56
N ARG A 575 -13.71 -30.65 7.78
CA ARG A 575 -13.08 -29.66 6.89
C ARG A 575 -12.70 -30.26 5.54
N ILE A 576 -12.10 -31.45 5.52
CA ILE A 576 -11.74 -32.15 4.28
C ILE A 576 -12.98 -32.40 3.42
N ILE A 577 -14.08 -32.86 4.04
CA ILE A 577 -15.35 -33.10 3.33
C ILE A 577 -15.89 -31.78 2.76
N LYS A 578 -15.92 -30.70 3.55
CA LYS A 578 -16.35 -29.38 3.07
C LYS A 578 -15.48 -28.85 1.92
N GLU A 579 -14.18 -29.09 1.97
CA GLU A 579 -13.24 -28.70 0.89
C GLU A 579 -13.43 -29.52 -0.38
N ALA A 580 -13.79 -30.80 -0.26
CA ALA A 580 -14.08 -31.69 -1.39
C ALA A 580 -15.40 -31.31 -2.09
N VAL A 581 -16.44 -30.95 -1.32
CA VAL A 581 -17.75 -30.53 -1.85
C VAL A 581 -17.71 -29.13 -2.51
N ARG A 582 -16.78 -28.27 -2.10
CA ARG A 582 -16.61 -26.90 -2.70
C ARG A 582 -15.74 -26.87 -3.97
N LYS A 583 -15.11 -27.98 -4.34
CA LYS A 583 -14.44 -28.15 -5.65
C LYS A 583 -15.44 -28.62 -6.70
#